data_4fb5c6fcb02aa3a8691b20070b206500
#
_entry.id   4fb5c6fcb02aa3a8691b20070b206500
#
_cell.length_a   1.000
_cell.length_b   1.000
_cell.length_c   1.000
_cell.angle_alpha   90.00
_cell.angle_beta   90.00
_cell.angle_gamma   90.00
#
_symmetry.space_group_name_H-M   'P 1'
#
loop_
_entity.id
_entity.type
_entity.pdbx_description
1 polymer ?
#
loop_
_entity_poly.entity_id
_entity_poly.type
_entity_poly.pdbx_seq_one_letter_code
_entity_poly.pdbx_strand_id
1 'polypeptide(L)'
;NFFTGRSYYKDATYKHNNPRVSKDIIGFDLYINWDEPITIVEGVFDAIAVRHNAIPLFGKLMLDSLKTKIIKNKVNRINIALDSDALEHSIKMAEYFMSLDKQVHIVDLGESDPSEMGHENFQDLLDESKPLTFGKLMEYKFICK
;
A
#
# COMPACT_ATOMS: atom_id res chain seq x y z
N ASN A 1 -9.07 -10.05 17.90
CA ASN A 1 -9.56 -9.98 16.50
C ASN A 1 -9.62 -8.53 16.06
N PHE A 2 -9.14 -8.23 14.85
CA PHE A 2 -9.26 -6.93 14.22
C PHE A 2 -10.40 -6.94 13.20
N PHE A 3 -11.16 -5.85 13.12
CA PHE A 3 -12.13 -5.61 12.06
C PHE A 3 -12.08 -4.13 11.66
N THR A 4 -12.50 -3.81 10.46
CA THR A 4 -12.78 -2.44 10.05
C THR A 4 -14.24 -2.33 9.63
N GLY A 5 -14.92 -1.30 10.12
CA GLY A 5 -16.30 -1.01 9.75
C GLY A 5 -16.39 0.38 9.13
N ARG A 6 -17.11 0.50 8.00
CA ARG A 6 -17.41 1.79 7.36
C ARG A 6 -18.89 2.06 7.45
N SER A 7 -19.27 3.28 7.82
CA SER A 7 -20.68 3.68 7.84
C SER A 7 -21.27 3.65 6.43
N TYR A 8 -22.45 3.06 6.34
CA TYR A 8 -23.29 3.09 5.14
C TYR A 8 -23.91 4.49 4.90
N TYR A 9 -24.11 5.25 5.96
CA TYR A 9 -24.73 6.58 5.88
C TYR A 9 -23.71 7.64 5.48
N LYS A 10 -24.05 8.46 4.46
CA LYS A 10 -23.16 9.52 3.94
C LYS A 10 -22.91 10.65 4.93
N ASP A 11 -23.86 10.92 5.82
CA ASP A 11 -23.88 11.96 6.84
C ASP A 11 -23.40 11.49 8.23
N ALA A 12 -22.87 10.28 8.34
CA ALA A 12 -22.38 9.75 9.58
C ALA A 12 -21.22 10.59 10.15
N THR A 13 -21.32 10.96 11.42
CA THR A 13 -20.29 11.69 12.16
C THR A 13 -18.95 10.93 12.18
N TYR A 14 -19.03 9.61 12.24
CA TYR A 14 -17.87 8.71 12.18
C TYR A 14 -18.01 7.80 10.97
N LYS A 15 -17.17 8.04 9.95
CA LYS A 15 -17.18 7.22 8.72
C LYS A 15 -16.60 5.82 8.95
N HIS A 16 -15.66 5.70 9.90
CA HIS A 16 -14.98 4.44 10.19
C HIS A 16 -15.10 4.09 11.67
N ASN A 17 -15.32 2.82 11.94
CA ASN A 17 -15.33 2.26 13.29
C ASN A 17 -14.41 1.05 13.32
N ASN A 18 -13.30 1.19 14.00
CA ASN A 18 -12.29 0.15 14.18
C ASN A 18 -12.18 -0.20 15.68
N PRO A 19 -11.82 -1.43 16.05
CA PRO A 19 -11.61 -1.79 17.44
C PRO A 19 -10.41 -1.03 18.02
N ARG A 20 -10.43 -0.78 19.32
CA ARG A 20 -9.32 -0.16 20.05
C ARG A 20 -8.22 -1.19 20.37
N VAL A 21 -7.66 -1.79 19.34
CA VAL A 21 -6.55 -2.75 19.44
C VAL A 21 -5.42 -2.31 18.53
N SER A 22 -4.25 -2.90 18.72
CA SER A 22 -3.10 -2.62 17.84
C SER A 22 -3.48 -2.88 16.37
N LYS A 23 -3.09 -1.97 15.49
CA LYS A 23 -3.17 -2.14 14.04
C LYS A 23 -1.92 -2.83 13.47
N ASP A 24 -0.96 -3.22 14.32
CA ASP A 24 0.24 -3.94 13.88
C ASP A 24 -0.09 -5.39 13.51
N ILE A 25 -0.86 -5.50 12.46
CA ILE A 25 -1.34 -6.74 11.85
C ILE A 25 -1.08 -6.67 10.35
N ILE A 26 -1.06 -7.82 9.71
CA ILE A 26 -0.96 -7.92 8.24
C ILE A 26 -2.35 -8.28 7.71
N GLY A 27 -2.96 -7.34 7.00
CA GLY A 27 -4.23 -7.58 6.34
C GLY A 27 -4.11 -8.66 5.28
N PHE A 28 -5.04 -9.62 5.27
CA PHE A 28 -5.08 -10.71 4.29
C PHE A 28 -3.87 -11.66 4.29
N ASP A 29 -3.05 -11.71 5.36
CA ASP A 29 -1.80 -12.50 5.43
C ASP A 29 -1.95 -13.95 4.95
N LEU A 30 -3.09 -14.58 5.22
CA LEU A 30 -3.38 -15.96 4.79
C LEU A 30 -3.57 -16.12 3.28
N TYR A 31 -3.83 -15.04 2.57
CA TYR A 31 -4.07 -15.02 1.12
C TYR A 31 -2.87 -14.46 0.33
N ILE A 32 -1.83 -13.99 1.03
CA ILE A 32 -0.64 -13.42 0.40
C ILE A 32 0.34 -14.53 0.01
N ASN A 33 0.70 -14.58 -1.27
CA ASN A 33 1.82 -15.36 -1.74
C ASN A 33 3.11 -14.55 -1.57
N TRP A 34 3.88 -14.87 -0.55
CA TRP A 34 5.09 -14.14 -0.18
C TRP A 34 6.30 -14.41 -1.11
N ASP A 35 6.17 -15.30 -2.09
CA ASP A 35 7.17 -15.55 -3.13
C ASP A 35 6.93 -14.73 -4.41
N GLU A 36 5.84 -13.97 -4.47
CA GLU A 36 5.44 -13.13 -5.59
C GLU A 36 5.49 -11.63 -5.25
N PRO A 37 5.43 -10.73 -6.27
CA PRO A 37 5.29 -9.31 -6.03
C PRO A 37 4.09 -8.99 -5.15
N ILE A 38 4.24 -8.06 -4.20
CA ILE A 38 3.16 -7.58 -3.35
C ILE A 38 2.78 -6.15 -3.70
N THR A 39 1.52 -5.80 -3.49
CA THR A 39 1.02 -4.43 -3.63
C THR A 39 0.53 -3.92 -2.28
N ILE A 40 1.11 -2.82 -1.81
CA ILE A 40 0.74 -2.16 -0.56
C ILE A 40 -0.22 -1.04 -0.88
N VAL A 41 -1.39 -1.04 -0.24
CA VAL A 41 -2.45 -0.05 -0.41
C VAL A 41 -2.89 0.54 0.93
N GLU A 42 -3.62 1.66 0.92
CA GLU A 42 -4.05 2.32 2.16
C GLU A 42 -5.17 1.55 2.86
N GLY A 43 -6.22 1.22 2.13
CA GLY A 43 -7.47 0.69 2.65
C GLY A 43 -7.76 -0.77 2.29
N VAL A 44 -8.70 -1.34 3.02
CA VAL A 44 -9.17 -2.71 2.80
C VAL A 44 -9.92 -2.86 1.48
N PHE A 45 -10.69 -1.83 1.08
CA PHE A 45 -11.44 -1.87 -0.17
C PHE A 45 -10.52 -1.75 -1.37
N ASP A 46 -9.42 -1.00 -1.25
CA ASP A 46 -8.38 -0.93 -2.27
C ASP A 46 -7.72 -2.29 -2.49
N ALA A 47 -7.37 -2.98 -1.38
CA ALA A 47 -6.82 -4.32 -1.48
C ALA A 47 -7.79 -5.33 -2.13
N ILE A 48 -9.10 -5.20 -1.85
CA ILE A 48 -10.14 -6.03 -2.50
C ILE A 48 -10.24 -5.69 -3.99
N ALA A 49 -10.14 -4.42 -4.37
CA ALA A 49 -10.19 -4.00 -5.77
C ALA A 49 -8.94 -4.45 -6.56
N VAL A 50 -7.77 -4.38 -5.94
CA VAL A 50 -6.51 -4.89 -6.53
C VAL A 50 -6.53 -6.41 -6.70
N ARG A 51 -7.24 -7.14 -5.84
CA ARG A 51 -7.45 -8.60 -5.81
C ARG A 51 -6.23 -9.44 -5.48
N HIS A 52 -5.17 -9.37 -6.29
CA HIS A 52 -4.02 -10.27 -6.16
C HIS A 52 -2.91 -9.64 -5.31
N ASN A 53 -2.45 -10.37 -4.30
CA ASN A 53 -1.30 -10.04 -3.44
C ASN A 53 -1.31 -8.61 -2.89
N ALA A 54 -2.48 -8.10 -2.53
CA ALA A 54 -2.66 -6.76 -2.01
C ALA A 54 -2.77 -6.74 -0.48
N ILE A 55 -2.00 -5.85 0.15
CA ILE A 55 -1.89 -5.74 1.61
C ILE A 55 -2.35 -4.34 2.02
N PRO A 56 -3.47 -4.21 2.75
CA PRO A 56 -3.91 -2.93 3.29
C PRO A 56 -3.10 -2.55 4.54
N LEU A 57 -2.71 -1.28 4.64
CA LEU A 57 -2.04 -0.73 5.82
C LEU A 57 -3.00 -0.33 6.95
N PHE A 58 -4.31 -0.23 6.66
CA PHE A 58 -5.32 0.35 7.55
C PHE A 58 -4.97 1.79 7.98
N GLY A 59 -4.33 2.54 7.10
CA GLY A 59 -3.80 3.88 7.23
C GLY A 59 -2.55 4.06 6.38
N LYS A 60 -1.74 5.07 6.68
CA LYS A 60 -0.59 5.46 5.85
C LYS A 60 0.77 4.91 6.33
N LEU A 61 0.79 4.28 7.51
CA LEU A 61 2.04 3.84 8.16
C LEU A 61 2.24 2.34 7.99
N MET A 62 3.41 1.97 7.47
CA MET A 62 3.86 0.58 7.49
C MET A 62 4.39 0.22 8.87
N LEU A 63 3.73 -0.73 9.53
CA LEU A 63 4.08 -1.19 10.86
C LEU A 63 5.09 -2.35 10.85
N ASP A 64 5.63 -2.69 12.02
CA ASP A 64 6.80 -3.57 12.11
C ASP A 64 6.50 -5.02 11.76
N SER A 65 5.28 -5.51 12.00
CA SER A 65 4.88 -6.86 11.57
C SER A 65 5.02 -7.05 10.07
N LEU A 66 4.57 -6.09 9.26
CA LEU A 66 4.67 -6.15 7.80
C LEU A 66 6.12 -6.06 7.33
N LYS A 67 6.91 -5.13 7.88
CA LYS A 67 8.35 -5.02 7.58
C LYS A 67 9.07 -6.34 7.82
N THR A 68 8.88 -6.90 9.03
CA THR A 68 9.49 -8.18 9.42
C THR A 68 9.09 -9.31 8.48
N LYS A 69 7.83 -9.37 8.09
CA LYS A 69 7.33 -10.41 7.20
C LYS A 69 7.94 -10.31 5.80
N ILE A 70 8.03 -9.10 5.23
CA ILE A 70 8.65 -8.86 3.92
C ILE A 70 10.14 -9.22 3.93
N ILE A 71 10.86 -8.90 5.02
CA ILE A 71 12.29 -9.23 5.16
C ILE A 71 12.50 -10.74 5.23
N LYS A 72 11.67 -11.45 5.99
CA LYS A 72 11.80 -12.89 6.21
C LYS A 72 11.44 -13.74 4.98
N ASN A 73 10.71 -13.19 4.05
CA ASN A 73 10.24 -13.88 2.85
C ASN A 73 11.00 -13.43 1.60
N LYS A 74 10.79 -14.15 0.50
CA LYS A 74 11.53 -13.92 -0.75
C LYS A 74 10.92 -12.81 -1.64
N VAL A 75 10.04 -11.98 -1.09
CA VAL A 75 9.45 -10.87 -1.82
C VAL A 75 10.55 -10.00 -2.42
N ASN A 76 10.59 -9.90 -3.72
CA ASN A 76 11.59 -9.13 -4.45
C ASN A 76 11.07 -7.80 -4.95
N ARG A 77 9.80 -7.76 -5.40
CA ARG A 77 9.15 -6.56 -5.92
C ARG A 77 8.03 -6.11 -5.00
N ILE A 78 8.02 -4.83 -4.71
CA ILE A 78 7.02 -4.18 -3.86
C ILE A 78 6.43 -3.01 -4.64
N ASN A 79 5.13 -3.05 -4.87
CA ASN A 79 4.38 -1.95 -5.45
C ASN A 79 3.74 -1.16 -4.31
N ILE A 80 3.94 0.15 -4.29
CA ILE A 80 3.37 1.07 -3.31
C ILE A 80 2.31 1.90 -4.03
N ALA A 81 1.06 1.68 -3.69
CA ALA A 81 -0.11 2.32 -4.28
C ALA A 81 -0.94 2.97 -3.17
N LEU A 82 -0.39 4.03 -2.57
CA LEU A 82 -1.07 4.86 -1.57
C LEU A 82 -1.64 6.12 -2.24
N ASP A 83 -2.63 6.71 -1.62
CA ASP A 83 -3.28 7.93 -2.10
C ASP A 83 -2.28 9.07 -2.26
N SER A 84 -2.57 10.02 -3.14
CA SER A 84 -1.67 11.14 -3.50
C SER A 84 -1.23 11.98 -2.29
N ASP A 85 -2.08 12.12 -1.28
CA ASP A 85 -1.78 12.83 -0.02
C ASP A 85 -0.86 12.02 0.93
N ALA A 86 -0.56 10.77 0.60
CA ALA A 86 0.37 9.90 1.33
C ALA A 86 1.75 9.76 0.65
N LEU A 87 2.08 10.63 -0.32
CA LEU A 87 3.34 10.55 -1.08
C LEU A 87 4.58 10.53 -0.16
N GLU A 88 4.61 11.34 0.89
CA GLU A 88 5.73 11.34 1.85
C GLU A 88 5.91 9.97 2.54
N HIS A 89 4.80 9.28 2.86
CA HIS A 89 4.84 7.93 3.43
C HIS A 89 5.30 6.90 2.40
N SER A 90 4.86 7.03 1.14
CA SER A 90 5.31 6.19 0.02
C SER A 90 6.82 6.32 -0.20
N ILE A 91 7.36 7.53 -0.16
CA ILE A 91 8.80 7.80 -0.30
C ILE A 91 9.61 7.15 0.83
N LYS A 92 9.20 7.33 2.09
CA LYS A 92 9.86 6.71 3.25
C LYS A 92 9.85 5.18 3.18
N MET A 93 8.74 4.61 2.75
CA MET A 93 8.58 3.17 2.56
C MET A 93 9.47 2.66 1.42
N ALA A 94 9.48 3.40 0.29
CA ALA A 94 10.31 3.08 -0.85
C ALA A 94 11.81 3.11 -0.50
N GLU A 95 12.26 4.16 0.17
CA GLU A 95 13.65 4.28 0.64
C GLU A 95 14.06 3.10 1.53
N TYR A 96 13.19 2.74 2.46
CA TYR A 96 13.41 1.60 3.35
C TYR A 96 13.59 0.29 2.58
N PHE A 97 12.70 -0.03 1.65
CA PHE A 97 12.78 -1.28 0.89
C PHE A 97 13.92 -1.28 -0.14
N MET A 98 14.21 -0.14 -0.77
CA MET A 98 15.38 -0.01 -1.65
C MET A 98 16.68 -0.22 -0.89
N SER A 99 16.78 0.20 0.38
CA SER A 99 17.95 -0.07 1.23
C SER A 99 18.15 -1.56 1.56
N LEU A 100 17.14 -2.38 1.33
CA LEU A 100 17.16 -3.83 1.49
C LEU A 100 17.25 -4.57 0.13
N ASP A 101 17.72 -3.89 -0.90
CA ASP A 101 17.86 -4.41 -2.29
C ASP A 101 16.54 -4.95 -2.88
N LYS A 102 15.39 -4.42 -2.43
CA LYS A 102 14.10 -4.75 -3.02
C LYS A 102 13.80 -3.85 -4.23
N GLN A 103 13.21 -4.42 -5.26
CA GLN A 103 12.67 -3.63 -6.36
C GLN A 103 11.38 -2.95 -5.92
N VAL A 104 11.35 -1.64 -5.97
CA VAL A 104 10.20 -0.83 -5.53
C VAL A 104 9.59 -0.10 -6.72
N HIS A 105 8.28 -0.11 -6.79
CA HIS A 105 7.49 0.69 -7.71
C HIS A 105 6.56 1.59 -6.89
N ILE A 106 6.53 2.89 -7.17
CA ILE A 106 5.48 3.79 -6.70
C ILE A 106 4.46 3.89 -7.84
N VAL A 107 3.25 3.44 -7.59
CA VAL A 107 2.14 3.50 -8.55
C VAL A 107 1.44 4.84 -8.36
N ASP A 108 1.43 5.66 -9.40
CA ASP A 108 0.74 6.95 -9.38
C ASP A 108 -0.74 6.75 -9.64
N LEU A 109 -1.55 6.90 -8.61
CA LEU A 109 -3.01 6.72 -8.66
C LEU A 109 -3.74 7.96 -9.20
N GLY A 110 -3.05 9.10 -9.35
CA GLY A 110 -3.71 10.36 -9.68
C GLY A 110 -4.65 10.82 -8.58
N GLU A 111 -5.91 11.11 -8.94
CA GLU A 111 -6.95 11.58 -8.01
C GLU A 111 -7.90 10.46 -7.52
N SER A 112 -7.78 9.24 -8.08
CA SER A 112 -8.66 8.11 -7.75
C SER A 112 -7.93 7.06 -6.93
N ASP A 113 -8.62 6.41 -5.99
CA ASP A 113 -8.08 5.26 -5.29
C ASP A 113 -8.33 3.95 -6.09
N PRO A 114 -7.65 2.83 -5.76
CA PRO A 114 -7.84 1.56 -6.46
C PRO A 114 -9.28 1.04 -6.43
N SER A 115 -10.04 1.34 -5.36
CA SER A 115 -11.43 0.92 -5.24
C SER A 115 -12.37 1.70 -6.16
N GLU A 116 -12.05 2.96 -6.47
CA GLU A 116 -12.79 3.81 -7.39
C GLU A 116 -12.48 3.49 -8.86
N MET A 117 -11.21 3.30 -9.20
CA MET A 117 -10.81 3.02 -10.58
C MET A 117 -11.10 1.60 -11.05
N GLY A 118 -11.22 0.66 -10.12
CA GLY A 118 -11.49 -0.74 -10.40
C GLY A 118 -10.28 -1.54 -10.84
N HIS A 119 -10.45 -2.87 -10.90
CA HIS A 119 -9.35 -3.81 -11.09
C HIS A 119 -8.59 -3.63 -12.42
N GLU A 120 -9.31 -3.51 -13.53
CA GLU A 120 -8.68 -3.48 -14.87
C GLU A 120 -7.79 -2.23 -15.01
N ASN A 121 -8.34 -1.04 -14.71
CA ASN A 121 -7.57 0.20 -14.79
C ASN A 121 -6.37 0.20 -13.84
N PHE A 122 -6.52 -0.38 -12.64
CA PHE A 122 -5.40 -0.50 -11.71
C PHE A 122 -4.30 -1.42 -12.24
N GLN A 123 -4.65 -2.54 -12.89
CA GLN A 123 -3.67 -3.44 -13.51
C GLN A 123 -2.89 -2.74 -14.62
N ASP A 124 -3.56 -1.96 -15.47
CA ASP A 124 -2.89 -1.17 -16.51
C ASP A 124 -1.85 -0.22 -15.90
N LEU A 125 -2.21 0.53 -14.83
CA LEU A 125 -1.28 1.39 -14.12
C LEU A 125 -0.09 0.62 -13.50
N LEU A 126 -0.37 -0.57 -12.96
CA LEU A 126 0.65 -1.42 -12.36
C LEU A 126 1.64 -1.94 -13.41
N ASP A 127 1.14 -2.32 -14.58
CA ASP A 127 1.95 -2.81 -15.69
C ASP A 127 2.79 -1.70 -16.34
N GLU A 128 2.27 -0.47 -16.37
CA GLU A 128 3.00 0.72 -16.84
C GLU A 128 4.04 1.23 -15.82
N SER A 129 3.90 0.85 -14.54
CA SER A 129 4.77 1.30 -13.47
C SER A 129 6.21 0.84 -13.68
N LYS A 130 7.17 1.74 -13.43
CA LYS A 130 8.60 1.45 -13.59
C LYS A 130 9.30 1.30 -12.24
N PRO A 131 10.37 0.47 -12.17
CA PRO A 131 11.19 0.41 -10.98
C PRO A 131 11.68 1.81 -10.58
N LEU A 132 11.52 2.12 -9.31
CA LEU A 132 11.99 3.39 -8.75
C LEU A 132 13.53 3.40 -8.73
N THR A 133 14.12 4.35 -9.42
CA THR A 133 15.57 4.59 -9.36
C THR A 133 15.92 5.52 -8.21
N PHE A 134 17.18 5.49 -7.77
CA PHE A 134 17.66 6.42 -6.75
C PHE A 134 17.48 7.88 -7.16
N GLY A 135 17.75 8.20 -8.43
CA GLY A 135 17.54 9.56 -8.97
C GLY A 135 16.09 10.01 -8.83
N LYS A 136 15.14 9.14 -9.21
CA LYS A 136 13.70 9.45 -9.10
C LYS A 136 13.25 9.56 -7.64
N LEU A 137 13.77 8.73 -6.75
CA LEU A 137 13.53 8.85 -5.31
C LEU A 137 13.95 10.22 -4.78
N MET A 138 15.13 10.72 -5.21
CA MET A 138 15.61 12.03 -4.81
C MET A 138 14.73 13.16 -5.36
N GLU A 139 14.25 13.06 -6.61
CA GLU A 139 13.28 14.03 -7.16
C GLU A 139 12.03 14.12 -6.30
N TYR A 140 11.42 12.99 -5.93
CA TYR A 140 10.26 12.97 -5.04
C TYR A 140 10.54 13.62 -3.68
N LYS A 141 11.71 13.37 -3.10
CA LYS A 141 12.13 14.00 -1.82
C LYS A 141 12.27 15.52 -1.92
N PHE A 142 12.60 16.06 -3.09
CA PHE A 142 12.66 17.51 -3.29
C PHE A 142 11.27 18.13 -3.44
N ILE A 143 10.33 17.43 -4.03
CA ILE A 143 8.95 17.90 -4.22
C ILE A 143 8.19 17.95 -2.86
N CYS A 144 8.49 17.03 -1.95
CA CYS A 144 7.82 16.92 -0.63
C CYS A 144 8.44 17.81 0.47
N LYS A 145 9.36 18.71 0.14
CA LYS A 145 9.90 19.73 1.06
C LYS A 145 9.18 21.06 0.92
#